data_fe6989d7c33c036a2378e8c9850f2b68
#
_entry.id   fe6989d7c33c036a2378e8c9850f2b68
#
_cell.length_a   1.000
_cell.length_b   1.000
_cell.length_c   1.000
_cell.angle_alpha   90.00
_cell.angle_beta   90.00
_cell.angle_gamma   90.00
#
_symmetry.space_group_name_H-M   'P 1'
#
loop_
_entity.id
_entity.type
_entity.pdbx_description
1 polymer ?
#
loop_
_entity_poly.entity_id
_entity_poly.type
_entity_poly.pdbx_seq_one_letter_code
_entity_poly.pdbx_strand_id
1 'polypeptide(L)'
;LYGPSLTGKTTWARSLGSHIYSERVLNAQMADDMEKTAHYAVFDDVNIRYFPAWKSWLGGMRHISNRLLYRNVKLMEWGRPSIWCNQTDPRVIMRRSMNARNGEGDGEFSQEDIDWMDANCIFIEVTDKLVTFHANRE
;
A
#
# COMPACT_ATOMS: atom_id res chain seq x y z
N LEU A 1 2.36 4.59 -6.41
CA LEU A 1 3.00 5.88 -6.56
C LEU A 1 4.21 5.98 -5.65
N TYR A 2 5.37 6.30 -6.18
CA TYR A 2 6.57 6.49 -5.36
C TYR A 2 7.35 7.74 -5.80
N GLY A 3 8.09 8.31 -4.90
CA GLY A 3 8.89 9.51 -5.16
C GLY A 3 9.02 10.41 -3.94
N PRO A 4 9.67 11.57 -4.09
CA PRO A 4 9.92 12.48 -2.98
C PRO A 4 8.67 12.90 -2.22
N SER A 5 8.86 13.24 -0.94
CA SER A 5 7.79 13.83 -0.13
C SER A 5 7.28 15.14 -0.71
N LEU A 6 6.09 15.52 -0.31
CA LEU A 6 5.47 16.79 -0.68
C LEU A 6 5.18 16.97 -2.18
N THR A 7 5.07 15.87 -2.91
CA THR A 7 4.62 15.89 -4.30
C THR A 7 3.10 15.78 -4.45
N GLY A 8 2.39 15.55 -3.34
CA GLY A 8 0.93 15.45 -3.35
C GLY A 8 0.38 14.06 -3.68
N LYS A 9 1.19 13.01 -3.59
CA LYS A 9 0.77 11.64 -3.86
C LYS A 9 -0.46 11.23 -3.05
N THR A 10 -0.39 11.41 -1.74
CA THR A 10 -1.48 11.05 -0.82
C THR A 10 -2.71 11.90 -1.07
N THR A 11 -2.55 13.20 -1.23
CA THR A 11 -3.65 14.12 -1.52
C THR A 11 -4.37 13.73 -2.81
N TRP A 12 -3.62 13.46 -3.85
CA TRP A 12 -4.17 13.01 -5.12
C TRP A 12 -4.90 11.67 -4.96
N ALA A 13 -4.26 10.69 -4.35
CA ALA A 13 -4.85 9.36 -4.16
C ALA A 13 -6.17 9.41 -3.39
N ARG A 14 -6.24 10.25 -2.37
CA ARG A 14 -7.43 10.39 -1.54
C ARG A 14 -8.54 11.24 -2.17
N SER A 15 -8.25 11.95 -3.24
CA SER A 15 -9.21 12.85 -3.91
C SER A 15 -10.16 12.14 -4.87
N LEU A 16 -9.93 10.87 -5.19
CA LEU A 16 -10.63 10.18 -6.27
C LEU A 16 -12.03 9.68 -5.91
N GLY A 17 -12.37 9.63 -4.64
CA GLY A 17 -13.67 9.17 -4.17
C GLY A 17 -13.64 8.61 -2.76
N SER A 18 -14.68 7.87 -2.42
CA SER A 18 -14.77 7.18 -1.13
C SER A 18 -13.75 6.06 -1.04
N HIS A 19 -12.96 6.02 0.01
CA HIS A 19 -11.87 5.08 0.17
C HIS A 19 -11.61 4.75 1.64
N ILE A 20 -10.95 3.61 1.87
CA ILE A 20 -10.32 3.35 3.16
C ILE A 20 -8.88 3.89 3.13
N TYR A 21 -8.42 4.37 4.26
CA TYR A 21 -7.10 4.97 4.38
C TYR A 21 -6.33 4.36 5.54
N SER A 22 -5.10 3.94 5.26
CA SER A 22 -4.16 3.44 6.27
C SER A 22 -2.83 4.13 6.09
N GLU A 23 -2.34 4.73 7.17
CA GLU A 23 -1.04 5.40 7.22
C GLU A 23 -0.07 4.57 8.06
N ARG A 24 1.08 4.23 7.51
CA ARG A 24 2.19 3.51 8.14
C ARG A 24 1.84 2.11 8.66
N VAL A 25 0.73 1.99 9.35
CA VAL A 25 0.25 0.73 9.94
C VAL A 25 -1.15 0.46 9.41
N LEU A 26 -1.40 -0.80 9.07
CA LEU A 26 -2.74 -1.21 8.64
C LEU A 26 -3.74 -1.14 9.79
N ASN A 27 -4.75 -0.32 9.60
CA ASN A 27 -5.86 -0.23 10.53
C ASN A 27 -7.06 -1.02 9.98
N ALA A 28 -7.19 -2.26 10.43
CA ALA A 28 -8.24 -3.15 9.98
C ALA A 28 -9.65 -2.70 10.42
N GLN A 29 -9.75 -1.95 11.49
CA GLN A 29 -11.05 -1.46 11.96
C GLN A 29 -11.62 -0.40 11.03
N MET A 30 -10.80 0.47 10.47
CA MET A 30 -11.24 1.41 9.45
C MET A 30 -11.74 0.70 8.20
N ALA A 31 -11.11 -0.42 7.84
CA ALA A 31 -11.55 -1.23 6.73
C ALA A 31 -12.94 -1.83 6.97
N ASP A 32 -13.20 -2.34 8.17
CA ASP A 32 -14.51 -2.88 8.54
C ASP A 32 -15.62 -1.83 8.44
N ASP A 33 -15.37 -0.63 8.92
CA ASP A 33 -16.35 0.45 8.94
C ASP A 33 -16.72 0.96 7.54
N MET A 34 -15.77 0.93 6.61
CA MET A 34 -15.93 1.48 5.27
C MET A 34 -16.02 0.42 4.16
N GLU A 35 -15.98 -0.85 4.50
CA GLU A 35 -15.99 -1.96 3.56
C GLU A 35 -17.12 -1.88 2.54
N LYS A 36 -18.30 -1.46 2.96
CA LYS A 36 -19.48 -1.42 2.10
C LYS A 36 -19.55 -0.20 1.19
N THR A 37 -18.88 0.88 1.56
CA THR A 37 -19.01 2.19 0.89
C THR A 37 -17.76 2.62 0.15
N ALA A 38 -16.60 2.10 0.51
CA ALA A 38 -15.35 2.47 -0.10
C ALA A 38 -15.18 1.86 -1.50
N HIS A 39 -14.72 2.66 -2.45
CA HIS A 39 -14.46 2.20 -3.81
C HIS A 39 -13.03 1.71 -4.02
N TYR A 40 -12.10 2.12 -3.15
CA TYR A 40 -10.70 1.74 -3.22
C TYR A 40 -10.01 1.92 -1.86
N ALA A 41 -8.79 1.44 -1.77
CA ALA A 41 -7.95 1.61 -0.58
C ALA A 41 -6.75 2.50 -0.89
N VAL A 42 -6.35 3.32 0.07
CA VAL A 42 -5.11 4.10 0.02
C VAL A 42 -4.24 3.67 1.18
N PHE A 43 -3.05 3.18 0.84
CA PHE A 43 -2.00 2.85 1.80
C PHE A 43 -0.90 3.88 1.68
N ASP A 44 -0.66 4.61 2.76
CA ASP A 44 0.29 5.72 2.78
C ASP A 44 1.47 5.40 3.69
N ASP A 45 2.66 5.42 3.10
CA ASP A 45 3.92 5.18 3.81
C ASP A 45 3.95 3.85 4.60
N VAL A 46 3.30 2.81 4.06
CA VAL A 46 3.35 1.47 4.62
C VAL A 46 4.57 0.75 4.05
N ASN A 47 5.51 0.37 4.91
CA ASN A 47 6.67 -0.39 4.50
C ASN A 47 6.25 -1.80 4.10
N ILE A 48 6.75 -2.30 2.95
CA ILE A 48 6.43 -3.64 2.46
C ILE A 48 6.70 -4.74 3.50
N ARG A 49 7.72 -4.58 4.33
CA ARG A 49 8.05 -5.52 5.40
C ARG A 49 6.95 -5.65 6.46
N TYR A 50 6.17 -4.61 6.62
CA TYR A 50 5.10 -4.52 7.62
C TYR A 50 3.72 -4.36 6.98
N PHE A 51 3.57 -4.86 5.77
CA PHE A 51 2.33 -4.80 5.02
C PHE A 51 1.67 -6.18 4.97
N PRO A 52 0.89 -6.55 5.99
CA PRO A 52 0.24 -7.86 6.03
C PRO A 52 -0.73 -8.04 4.87
N ALA A 53 -0.74 -9.25 4.31
CA ALA A 53 -1.60 -9.61 3.18
C ALA A 53 -1.45 -8.67 1.97
N TRP A 54 -0.26 -8.13 1.74
CA TRP A 54 -0.02 -7.15 0.67
C TRP A 54 -0.42 -7.65 -0.72
N LYS A 55 -0.21 -8.92 -1.02
CA LYS A 55 -0.65 -9.51 -2.29
C LYS A 55 -2.18 -9.48 -2.44
N SER A 56 -2.88 -9.72 -1.36
CA SER A 56 -4.34 -9.70 -1.36
C SER A 56 -4.88 -8.28 -1.58
N TRP A 57 -4.31 -7.30 -0.92
CA TRP A 57 -4.69 -5.91 -1.08
C TRP A 57 -4.34 -5.36 -2.47
N LEU A 58 -3.09 -5.51 -2.87
CA LEU A 58 -2.61 -4.97 -4.15
C LEU A 58 -3.17 -5.73 -5.35
N GLY A 59 -3.48 -7.00 -5.18
CA GLY A 59 -4.13 -7.80 -6.21
C GLY A 59 -5.65 -7.66 -6.28
N GLY A 60 -6.24 -6.89 -5.37
CA GLY A 60 -7.69 -6.69 -5.35
C GLY A 60 -8.47 -7.99 -5.12
N MET A 61 -7.98 -8.85 -4.26
CA MET A 61 -8.64 -10.13 -3.97
C MET A 61 -10.01 -9.92 -3.33
N ARG A 62 -10.97 -10.73 -3.74
CA ARG A 62 -12.35 -10.64 -3.25
C ARG A 62 -12.46 -10.85 -1.76
N HIS A 63 -11.65 -11.75 -1.19
CA HIS A 63 -11.64 -12.02 0.24
C HIS A 63 -10.24 -11.80 0.79
N ILE A 64 -10.14 -11.00 1.84
CA ILE A 64 -8.90 -10.73 2.54
C ILE A 64 -9.02 -11.21 3.97
N SER A 65 -8.08 -12.05 4.39
CA SER A 65 -8.01 -12.50 5.78
C SER A 65 -7.43 -11.42 6.66
N ASN A 66 -8.21 -10.99 7.64
CA ASN A 66 -7.80 -9.98 8.59
C ASN A 66 -7.15 -10.64 9.82
N ARG A 67 -5.91 -11.06 9.69
CA ARG A 67 -5.12 -11.61 10.81
C ARG A 67 -4.49 -10.56 11.71
N LEU A 68 -4.73 -9.29 11.43
CA LEU A 68 -4.02 -8.18 12.06
C LEU A 68 -4.44 -7.90 13.50
N LEU A 69 -5.58 -8.33 13.88
CA LEU A 69 -6.16 -7.95 15.15
C LEU A 69 -6.30 -9.16 16.07
N TYR A 70 -5.25 -9.87 16.41
CA TYR A 70 -5.10 -10.81 17.55
C TYR A 70 -6.38 -11.46 18.12
N ARG A 71 -7.52 -11.21 17.52
CA ARG A 71 -8.83 -11.75 17.86
C ARG A 71 -9.35 -12.45 16.63
N ASN A 72 -10.42 -12.98 16.55
CA ASN A 72 -10.99 -13.83 15.51
C ASN A 72 -10.57 -13.44 14.08
N VAL A 73 -10.06 -14.40 13.31
CA VAL A 73 -9.81 -14.24 11.88
C VAL A 73 -11.14 -13.93 11.21
N LYS A 74 -11.29 -12.72 10.73
CA LYS A 74 -12.44 -12.30 9.94
C LYS A 74 -12.05 -12.21 8.48
N LEU A 75 -12.78 -12.91 7.62
CA LEU A 75 -12.68 -12.70 6.18
C LEU A 75 -13.43 -11.42 5.83
N MET A 76 -12.69 -10.48 5.28
CA MET A 76 -13.24 -9.25 4.76
C MET A 76 -13.53 -9.39 3.27
N GLU A 77 -14.72 -9.04 2.84
CA GLU A 77 -15.06 -8.98 1.43
C GLU A 77 -14.53 -7.67 0.83
N TRP A 78 -13.66 -7.78 -0.16
CA TRP A 78 -13.01 -6.61 -0.75
C TRP A 78 -13.16 -6.58 -2.28
N GLY A 79 -12.18 -7.04 -3.05
CA GLY A 79 -12.25 -7.08 -4.52
C GLY A 79 -12.15 -5.72 -5.20
N ARG A 80 -11.49 -4.74 -4.58
CA ARG A 80 -11.39 -3.36 -5.08
C ARG A 80 -9.93 -2.96 -5.26
N PRO A 81 -9.65 -1.92 -6.08
CA PRO A 81 -8.28 -1.48 -6.29
C PRO A 81 -7.66 -0.83 -5.05
N SER A 82 -6.34 -0.82 -5.02
CA SER A 82 -5.56 -0.13 -3.99
C SER A 82 -4.57 0.84 -4.64
N ILE A 83 -4.35 1.97 -3.98
CA ILE A 83 -3.30 2.91 -4.31
C ILE A 83 -2.31 2.95 -3.14
N TRP A 84 -1.07 2.69 -3.43
CA TRP A 84 -0.01 2.66 -2.44
C TRP A 84 0.98 3.79 -2.70
N CYS A 85 1.16 4.65 -1.70
CA CYS A 85 2.02 5.83 -1.80
C CYS A 85 3.26 5.63 -0.93
N ASN A 86 4.43 5.74 -1.53
CA ASN A 86 5.72 5.57 -0.87
C ASN A 86 6.73 6.63 -1.32
N GLN A 87 7.75 6.85 -0.53
CA GLN A 87 8.91 7.66 -0.95
C GLN A 87 9.84 6.86 -1.87
N THR A 88 10.00 5.57 -1.61
CA THR A 88 10.89 4.67 -2.34
C THR A 88 10.07 3.57 -3.03
N ASP A 89 10.53 3.16 -4.20
CA ASP A 89 9.98 1.98 -4.88
C ASP A 89 10.10 0.76 -3.96
N PRO A 90 9.00 0.08 -3.62
CA PRO A 90 9.03 -1.06 -2.71
C PRO A 90 9.88 -2.22 -3.22
N ARG A 91 10.06 -2.35 -4.53
CA ARG A 91 10.92 -3.38 -5.12
C ARG A 91 12.39 -3.22 -4.72
N VAL A 92 12.83 -1.98 -4.48
CA VAL A 92 14.19 -1.72 -4.00
C VAL A 92 14.39 -2.31 -2.59
N ILE A 93 13.42 -2.15 -1.72
CA ILE A 93 13.46 -2.71 -0.36
C ILE A 93 13.46 -4.23 -0.42
N MET A 94 12.65 -4.82 -1.27
CA MET A 94 12.57 -6.28 -1.47
C MET A 94 13.92 -6.85 -1.97
N ARG A 95 14.54 -6.20 -2.94
CA ARG A 95 15.85 -6.63 -3.47
C ARG A 95 16.96 -6.52 -2.44
N ARG A 96 16.96 -5.50 -1.61
CA ARG A 96 17.92 -5.37 -0.50
C ARG A 96 17.78 -6.52 0.49
N SER A 97 16.56 -6.93 0.80
CA SER A 97 16.29 -8.09 1.64
C SER A 97 16.85 -9.38 1.05
N MET A 98 16.72 -9.58 -0.26
CA MET A 98 17.26 -10.75 -0.96
C MET A 98 18.79 -10.77 -1.02
N ASN A 99 19.42 -9.63 -1.15
CA ASN A 99 20.86 -9.48 -1.36
C ASN A 99 21.68 -9.36 -0.06
N ALA A 100 21.07 -9.48 1.08
CA ALA A 100 21.78 -9.43 2.36
C ALA A 100 22.73 -10.64 2.47
N ARG A 101 24.05 -10.36 2.37
CA ARG A 101 25.09 -11.35 2.11
C ARG A 101 25.49 -12.22 3.30
N ASN A 102 25.08 -11.97 4.50
CA ASN A 102 25.65 -12.61 5.69
C ASN A 102 24.68 -13.49 6.48
N GLY A 103 23.68 -14.07 5.85
CA GLY A 103 22.65 -14.82 6.55
C GLY A 103 21.71 -13.94 7.38
N GLU A 104 21.90 -12.65 7.34
CA GLU A 104 21.04 -11.65 7.95
C GLU A 104 19.92 -11.18 7.00
N GLY A 105 19.93 -11.65 5.77
CA GLY A 105 18.76 -11.58 4.93
C GLY A 105 17.72 -12.47 5.57
N ASP A 106 16.68 -11.89 6.05
CA ASP A 106 15.58 -12.56 6.73
C ASP A 106 14.79 -13.51 5.84
N GLY A 107 15.17 -13.67 4.56
CA GLY A 107 14.47 -14.51 3.60
C GLY A 107 13.02 -14.11 3.38
N GLU A 108 12.65 -12.90 3.77
CA GLU A 108 11.28 -12.41 3.79
C GLU A 108 10.70 -12.25 2.39
N PHE A 109 11.54 -11.92 1.42
CA PHE A 109 11.13 -11.74 0.03
C PHE A 109 11.96 -12.61 -0.90
N SER A 110 11.31 -13.08 -1.96
CA SER A 110 11.92 -13.85 -3.04
C SER A 110 11.78 -13.14 -4.38
N GLN A 111 12.49 -13.63 -5.40
CA GLN A 111 12.32 -13.13 -6.76
C GLN A 111 10.88 -13.31 -7.25
N GLU A 112 10.20 -14.37 -6.83
CA GLU A 112 8.79 -14.60 -7.16
C GLU A 112 7.88 -13.48 -6.63
N ASP A 113 8.17 -12.94 -5.46
CA ASP A 113 7.43 -11.82 -4.89
C ASP A 113 7.58 -10.55 -5.73
N ILE A 114 8.78 -10.26 -6.18
CA ILE A 114 9.06 -9.12 -7.06
C ILE A 114 8.37 -9.32 -8.42
N ASP A 115 8.46 -10.50 -8.99
CA ASP A 115 7.82 -10.83 -10.26
C ASP A 115 6.30 -10.72 -10.16
N TRP A 116 5.73 -11.16 -9.06
CA TRP A 116 4.30 -11.01 -8.79
C TRP A 116 3.90 -9.53 -8.74
N MET A 117 4.69 -8.71 -8.06
CA MET A 117 4.42 -7.29 -7.94
C MET A 117 4.53 -6.58 -9.31
N ASP A 118 5.55 -6.92 -10.09
CA ASP A 118 5.70 -6.39 -11.46
C ASP A 118 4.52 -6.76 -12.36
N ALA A 119 3.97 -7.96 -12.19
CA ALA A 119 2.86 -8.45 -13.01
C ALA A 119 1.50 -7.87 -12.59
N ASN A 120 1.32 -7.50 -11.33
CA ASN A 120 0.02 -7.14 -10.77
C ASN A 120 -0.11 -5.66 -10.38
N CYS A 121 0.96 -4.90 -10.40
CA CYS A 121 0.96 -3.50 -9.98
C CYS A 121 1.47 -2.59 -11.09
N ILE A 122 0.94 -1.38 -11.12
CA ILE A 122 1.42 -0.31 -11.98
C ILE A 122 2.30 0.61 -11.13
N PHE A 123 3.54 0.82 -11.57
CA PHE A 123 4.51 1.66 -10.87
C PHE A 123 4.60 3.01 -11.55
N ILE A 124 4.38 4.06 -10.79
CA ILE A 124 4.46 5.44 -11.29
C ILE A 124 5.40 6.21 -10.36
N GLU A 125 6.52 6.65 -10.91
CA GLU A 125 7.41 7.56 -10.22
C GLU A 125 6.88 8.98 -10.33
N VAL A 126 6.69 9.63 -9.18
CA VAL A 126 6.19 10.99 -9.10
C VAL A 126 7.36 11.91 -8.81
N THR A 127 7.80 12.66 -9.80
CA THR A 127 8.94 13.59 -9.71
C THR A 127 8.51 15.04 -9.54
N ASP A 128 7.33 15.39 -10.05
CA ASP A 128 6.76 16.72 -9.98
C ASP A 128 5.52 16.75 -9.10
N LYS A 129 5.12 17.94 -8.69
CA LYS A 129 3.92 18.11 -7.88
C LYS A 129 2.67 17.72 -8.65
N LEU A 130 1.89 16.80 -8.08
CA LEU A 130 0.61 16.35 -8.62
C LEU A 130 -0.52 17.34 -8.33
N VAL A 131 -0.40 18.12 -7.25
CA VAL A 131 -1.38 19.11 -6.84
C VAL A 131 -0.67 20.41 -6.49
N THR A 132 -1.32 21.52 -6.79
CA THR A 132 -0.84 22.82 -6.39
C THR A 132 -1.52 23.23 -5.09
N PHE A 133 -0.72 23.43 -4.05
CA PHE A 133 -1.22 23.97 -2.80
C PHE A 133 -1.16 25.49 -2.89
N HIS A 134 -2.29 26.13 -2.82
CA HIS A 134 -2.36 27.58 -2.68
C HIS A 134 -2.41 27.92 -1.19
N ALA A 135 -1.31 28.41 -0.65
CA ALA A 135 -1.32 29.04 0.65
C ALA A 135 -2.26 30.24 0.63
N ASN A 136 -3.02 30.47 1.68
CA ASN A 136 -3.91 31.63 1.83
C ASN A 136 -5.10 31.68 0.88
N ARG A 137 -5.71 30.57 0.64
CA ARG A 137 -7.06 30.57 0.11
C ARG A 137 -8.05 30.85 1.22
N GLU A 138 -8.42 32.01 1.33
CA GLU A 138 -9.61 32.40 2.05
C GLU A 138 -10.66 32.92 1.08
#